data_d776745cce4b1d1059a1529389b9de66
#
_entry.id   d776745cce4b1d1059a1529389b9de66
#
_cell.length_a   1.000
_cell.length_b   1.000
_cell.length_c   1.000
_cell.angle_alpha   90.00
_cell.angle_beta   90.00
_cell.angle_gamma   90.00
#
_symmetry.space_group_name_H-M   'P 1'
#
loop_
_entity.id
_entity.type
_entity.pdbx_description
1 polymer ?
#
loop_
_entity_poly.entity_id
_entity_poly.type
_entity_poly.pdbx_seq_one_letter_code
_entity_poly.pdbx_strand_id
1 'polypeptide(L)'
;MHVATQRRNNILNNTLTNALTIDVEDYFQVSAFAPLIARDSWPSRPCRIEANIERILLLLETRQIHATFFTLGWIAERYPAMLRRIAAAGHEIASHGHGHLRVWEQDAGAFRDDVVLSKTILEQLSGQAVAGYRAPSFSIGAANLWAFDVLLEAGYRYSSSIYPIRHDHYGMPEAPRFAWRPRGAGGLLELPISTVRLGRRNIPAGGGGYFRLLPYALSRQLLRRINAHDGQAGIFYFHPWELDPGQPRPPGLPLKTRFRHYLNLGRMQARLERLTADFAWDRMDRIFLKADYA
;
A
#
# COMPACT_ATOMS: atom_id res chain seq x y z
N MET A 1 5.87 -36.08 31.51
CA MET A 1 4.89 -35.86 30.44
C MET A 1 4.39 -34.41 30.29
N HIS A 2 4.50 -33.55 31.31
CA HIS A 2 3.98 -32.15 31.28
C HIS A 2 4.84 -31.14 30.47
N VAL A 3 6.14 -31.35 30.30
CA VAL A 3 7.06 -30.41 29.62
C VAL A 3 6.96 -30.48 28.08
N ALA A 4 6.58 -31.65 27.54
CA ALA A 4 6.45 -31.82 26.08
C ALA A 4 5.16 -31.17 25.51
N THR A 5 4.11 -31.09 26.35
CA THR A 5 2.83 -30.47 25.96
C THR A 5 2.92 -28.95 25.96
N GLN A 6 3.68 -28.34 26.87
CA GLN A 6 3.92 -26.88 26.86
C GLN A 6 4.77 -26.42 25.69
N ARG A 7 5.76 -27.19 25.22
CA ARG A 7 6.56 -26.86 24.04
C ARG A 7 5.75 -26.94 22.73
N ARG A 8 4.78 -27.85 22.63
CA ARG A 8 3.89 -27.92 21.43
C ARG A 8 2.91 -26.75 21.37
N ASN A 9 2.41 -26.26 22.50
CA ASN A 9 1.52 -25.10 22.54
C ASN A 9 2.25 -23.77 22.28
N ASN A 10 3.55 -23.64 22.57
CA ASN A 10 4.35 -22.46 22.24
C ASN A 10 4.78 -22.38 20.76
N ILE A 11 4.74 -23.47 20.00
CA ILE A 11 5.05 -23.48 18.57
C ILE A 11 3.84 -23.03 17.73
N LEU A 12 2.63 -23.04 18.29
CA LEU A 12 1.39 -22.69 17.58
C LEU A 12 0.99 -21.20 17.68
N ASN A 13 1.71 -20.37 18.45
CA ASN A 13 1.34 -18.96 18.70
C ASN A 13 2.33 -17.92 18.19
N ASN A 14 3.28 -18.26 17.33
CA ASN A 14 4.10 -17.24 16.66
C ASN A 14 3.50 -16.93 15.28
N THR A 15 2.26 -16.44 15.24
CA THR A 15 1.66 -15.91 14.02
C THR A 15 2.38 -14.62 13.65
N LEU A 16 3.12 -14.63 12.54
CA LEU A 16 3.74 -13.43 11.99
C LEU A 16 2.68 -12.35 11.78
N THR A 17 2.99 -11.14 12.24
CA THR A 17 2.16 -9.96 11.99
C THR A 17 2.48 -9.41 10.61
N ASN A 18 1.47 -9.26 9.77
CA ASN A 18 1.57 -8.73 8.42
C ASN A 18 1.29 -7.21 8.40
N ALA A 19 1.79 -6.52 7.39
CA ALA A 19 1.50 -5.10 7.20
C ALA A 19 0.23 -4.91 6.37
N LEU A 20 -0.74 -4.16 6.92
CA LEU A 20 -1.92 -3.72 6.20
C LEU A 20 -1.71 -2.28 5.76
N THR A 21 -1.86 -2.01 4.46
CA THR A 21 -1.61 -0.69 3.90
C THR A 21 -2.76 -0.22 3.02
N ILE A 22 -3.02 1.08 3.06
CA ILE A 22 -4.08 1.74 2.31
C ILE A 22 -3.46 2.87 1.50
N ASP A 23 -3.61 2.83 0.17
CA ASP A 23 -3.20 3.93 -0.70
C ASP A 23 -4.38 4.90 -0.82
N VAL A 24 -4.27 6.05 -0.12
CA VAL A 24 -5.36 7.01 0.06
C VAL A 24 -5.50 7.88 -1.17
N GLU A 25 -6.23 7.35 -2.13
CA GLU A 25 -6.64 8.00 -3.37
C GLU A 25 -8.13 7.73 -3.67
N ASP A 26 -8.77 8.63 -4.40
CA ASP A 26 -10.13 8.44 -4.87
C ASP A 26 -10.16 7.82 -6.28
N TYR A 27 -11.34 7.34 -6.72
CA TYR A 27 -11.53 6.67 -8.01
C TYR A 27 -10.99 7.45 -9.21
N PHE A 28 -11.04 8.79 -9.18
CA PHE A 28 -10.60 9.62 -10.30
C PHE A 28 -9.08 9.84 -10.34
N GLN A 29 -8.36 9.47 -9.30
CA GLN A 29 -6.90 9.59 -9.20
C GLN A 29 -6.16 8.37 -9.74
N VAL A 30 -6.90 7.29 -10.03
CA VAL A 30 -6.34 6.04 -10.59
C VAL A 30 -5.63 6.31 -11.92
N SER A 31 -4.36 5.94 -12.02
CA SER A 31 -3.53 6.18 -13.22
C SER A 31 -4.14 5.62 -14.51
N ALA A 32 -4.92 4.54 -14.42
CA ALA A 32 -5.62 3.98 -15.57
C ALA A 32 -6.72 4.91 -16.14
N PHE A 33 -7.14 5.93 -15.37
CA PHE A 33 -8.12 6.93 -15.81
C PHE A 33 -7.47 8.24 -16.26
N ALA A 34 -6.17 8.41 -16.07
CA ALA A 34 -5.45 9.64 -16.46
C ALA A 34 -5.67 10.10 -17.90
N PRO A 35 -5.82 9.21 -18.92
CA PRO A 35 -6.16 9.64 -20.26
C PRO A 35 -7.54 10.28 -20.43
N LEU A 36 -8.47 10.04 -19.48
CA LEU A 36 -9.86 10.53 -19.52
C LEU A 36 -10.15 11.57 -18.45
N ILE A 37 -9.37 11.58 -17.37
CA ILE A 37 -9.56 12.46 -16.22
C ILE A 37 -8.27 13.23 -15.99
N ALA A 38 -8.22 14.45 -16.54
CA ALA A 38 -7.10 15.34 -16.32
C ALA A 38 -7.01 15.81 -14.87
N ARG A 39 -5.80 16.04 -14.33
CA ARG A 39 -5.59 16.42 -12.92
C ARG A 39 -6.22 17.75 -12.56
N ASP A 40 -6.23 18.72 -13.45
CA ASP A 40 -6.89 20.02 -13.29
C ASP A 40 -8.41 19.92 -13.07
N SER A 41 -9.02 18.79 -13.52
CA SER A 41 -10.43 18.51 -13.30
C SER A 41 -10.75 17.89 -11.93
N TRP A 42 -9.75 17.45 -11.15
CA TRP A 42 -9.97 16.78 -9.85
C TRP A 42 -10.77 17.63 -8.85
N PRO A 43 -10.54 18.96 -8.70
CA PRO A 43 -11.30 19.78 -7.75
C PRO A 43 -12.81 19.81 -8.02
N SER A 44 -13.23 19.58 -9.27
CA SER A 44 -14.65 19.56 -9.67
C SER A 44 -15.30 18.18 -9.60
N ARG A 45 -14.52 17.11 -9.31
CA ARG A 45 -15.05 15.75 -9.26
C ARG A 45 -15.74 15.46 -7.92
N PRO A 46 -16.86 14.72 -7.93
CA PRO A 46 -17.45 14.20 -6.70
C PRO A 46 -16.46 13.31 -5.96
N CYS A 47 -15.90 13.81 -4.88
CA CYS A 47 -14.95 13.05 -4.06
C CYS A 47 -15.72 12.16 -3.08
N ARG A 48 -15.28 10.92 -2.94
CA ARG A 48 -15.92 9.89 -2.11
C ARG A 48 -14.98 9.36 -1.03
N ILE A 49 -13.79 9.96 -0.93
CA ILE A 49 -12.70 9.47 -0.09
C ILE A 49 -13.08 9.42 1.39
N GLU A 50 -13.73 10.47 1.94
CA GLU A 50 -14.07 10.52 3.35
C GLU A 50 -14.99 9.37 3.75
N ALA A 51 -16.07 9.14 2.99
CA ALA A 51 -17.02 8.06 3.28
C ALA A 51 -16.37 6.67 3.19
N ASN A 52 -15.41 6.49 2.29
CA ASN A 52 -14.70 5.24 2.13
C ASN A 52 -13.65 5.04 3.26
N ILE A 53 -12.95 6.09 3.66
CA ILE A 53 -12.04 6.06 4.81
C ILE A 53 -12.81 5.75 6.10
N GLU A 54 -14.01 6.33 6.32
CA GLU A 54 -14.84 6.00 7.47
C GLU A 54 -15.15 4.50 7.58
N ARG A 55 -15.50 3.86 6.45
CA ARG A 55 -15.74 2.41 6.40
C ARG A 55 -14.49 1.60 6.76
N ILE A 56 -13.32 2.06 6.29
CA ILE A 56 -12.03 1.43 6.61
C ILE A 56 -11.73 1.58 8.10
N LEU A 57 -11.83 2.79 8.65
CA LEU A 57 -11.57 3.05 10.06
C LEU A 57 -12.48 2.22 10.96
N LEU A 58 -13.78 2.12 10.66
CA LEU A 58 -14.71 1.28 11.42
C LEU A 58 -14.32 -0.21 11.38
N LEU A 59 -13.89 -0.71 10.22
CA LEU A 59 -13.38 -2.09 10.11
C LEU A 59 -12.14 -2.30 10.99
N LEU A 60 -11.16 -1.39 10.92
CA LEU A 60 -9.91 -1.49 11.66
C LEU A 60 -10.12 -1.37 13.17
N GLU A 61 -10.98 -0.45 13.62
CA GLU A 61 -11.38 -0.28 15.01
C GLU A 61 -12.07 -1.55 15.55
N THR A 62 -13.06 -2.07 14.81
CA THR A 62 -13.77 -3.31 15.18
C THR A 62 -12.82 -4.51 15.34
N ARG A 63 -11.74 -4.54 14.59
CA ARG A 63 -10.71 -5.59 14.61
C ARG A 63 -9.52 -5.28 15.50
N GLN A 64 -9.46 -4.07 16.10
CA GLN A 64 -8.31 -3.59 16.89
C GLN A 64 -6.99 -3.66 16.10
N ILE A 65 -7.02 -3.30 14.82
CA ILE A 65 -5.89 -3.34 13.90
C ILE A 65 -5.43 -1.91 13.62
N HIS A 66 -4.09 -1.70 13.63
CA HIS A 66 -3.49 -0.51 13.07
C HIS A 66 -2.96 -0.81 11.65
N ALA A 67 -2.89 0.23 10.82
CA ALA A 67 -2.47 0.12 9.43
C ALA A 67 -1.66 1.35 9.01
N THR A 68 -0.99 1.27 7.85
CA THR A 68 -0.28 2.40 7.24
C THR A 68 -1.12 2.99 6.12
N PHE A 69 -1.34 4.30 6.15
CA PHE A 69 -2.09 5.05 5.15
C PHE A 69 -1.12 5.88 4.30
N PHE A 70 -0.80 5.40 3.11
CA PHE A 70 -0.03 6.14 2.10
C PHE A 70 -0.94 7.18 1.47
N THR A 71 -0.79 8.43 1.91
CA THR A 71 -1.73 9.51 1.62
C THR A 71 -1.14 10.50 0.62
N LEU A 72 -1.93 10.89 -0.39
CA LEU A 72 -1.59 11.98 -1.29
C LEU A 72 -1.63 13.33 -0.57
N GLY A 73 -0.62 14.17 -0.77
CA GLY A 73 -0.60 15.54 -0.23
C GLY A 73 -1.84 16.33 -0.66
N TRP A 74 -2.25 16.20 -1.92
CA TRP A 74 -3.47 16.82 -2.46
C TRP A 74 -4.75 16.43 -1.70
N ILE A 75 -4.87 15.17 -1.28
CA ILE A 75 -6.00 14.68 -0.47
C ILE A 75 -5.91 15.26 0.95
N ALA A 76 -4.71 15.28 1.54
CA ALA A 76 -4.49 15.79 2.89
C ALA A 76 -4.86 17.28 3.03
N GLU A 77 -4.45 18.12 2.05
CA GLU A 77 -4.81 19.54 2.02
C GLU A 77 -6.33 19.76 1.93
N ARG A 78 -7.01 18.96 1.15
CA ARG A 78 -8.45 19.10 0.91
C ARG A 78 -9.30 18.52 2.02
N TYR A 79 -8.81 17.49 2.71
CA TYR A 79 -9.53 16.77 3.78
C TYR A 79 -8.67 16.63 5.06
N PRO A 80 -8.21 17.75 5.65
CA PRO A 80 -7.31 17.71 6.79
C PRO A 80 -7.93 17.09 8.05
N ALA A 81 -9.26 17.19 8.20
CA ALA A 81 -9.98 16.57 9.32
C ALA A 81 -9.93 15.04 9.22
N MET A 82 -10.09 14.49 8.00
CA MET A 82 -9.97 13.05 7.74
C MET A 82 -8.55 12.56 8.07
N LEU A 83 -7.50 13.27 7.64
CA LEU A 83 -6.12 12.90 7.94
C LEU A 83 -5.85 12.88 9.44
N ARG A 84 -6.26 13.93 10.17
CA ARG A 84 -6.13 13.99 11.64
C ARG A 84 -6.87 12.85 12.33
N ARG A 85 -8.02 12.44 11.82
CA ARG A 85 -8.79 11.32 12.36
C ARG A 85 -8.07 9.98 12.15
N ILE A 86 -7.47 9.75 10.97
CA ILE A 86 -6.62 8.57 10.72
C ILE A 86 -5.46 8.53 11.72
N ALA A 87 -4.77 9.66 11.89
CA ALA A 87 -3.64 9.79 12.82
C ALA A 87 -4.06 9.56 14.29
N ALA A 88 -5.17 10.19 14.73
CA ALA A 88 -5.71 10.06 16.09
C ALA A 88 -6.16 8.62 16.42
N ALA A 89 -6.57 7.84 15.42
CA ALA A 89 -6.88 6.43 15.57
C ALA A 89 -5.63 5.52 15.69
N GLY A 90 -4.42 6.10 15.76
CA GLY A 90 -3.17 5.37 15.97
C GLY A 90 -2.57 4.72 14.72
N HIS A 91 -3.09 5.04 13.55
CA HIS A 91 -2.54 4.57 12.28
C HIS A 91 -1.29 5.36 11.89
N GLU A 92 -0.43 4.76 11.07
CA GLU A 92 0.72 5.42 10.48
C GLU A 92 0.28 6.25 9.26
N ILE A 93 0.71 7.52 9.21
CA ILE A 93 0.63 8.34 8.01
C ILE A 93 1.94 8.20 7.25
N ALA A 94 1.85 7.82 5.97
CA ALA A 94 2.96 7.73 5.04
C ALA A 94 2.62 8.49 3.75
N SER A 95 3.63 8.84 2.97
CA SER A 95 3.47 9.65 1.75
C SER A 95 3.18 8.78 0.52
N HIS A 96 2.23 9.24 -0.31
CA HIS A 96 1.98 8.72 -1.66
C HIS A 96 2.33 9.74 -2.76
N GLY A 97 3.24 10.70 -2.45
CA GLY A 97 3.48 11.89 -3.26
C GLY A 97 2.40 12.94 -3.05
N HIS A 98 2.53 14.09 -3.75
CA HIS A 98 1.53 15.15 -3.65
C HIS A 98 0.40 14.96 -4.67
N GLY A 99 0.74 14.96 -5.97
CA GLY A 99 -0.21 15.00 -7.08
C GLY A 99 -0.39 13.68 -7.83
N HIS A 100 -0.05 12.53 -7.23
CA HIS A 100 -0.10 11.21 -7.87
C HIS A 100 0.70 11.15 -9.18
N LEU A 101 1.86 11.82 -9.23
CA LEU A 101 2.78 11.81 -10.37
C LEU A 101 3.64 10.54 -10.34
N ARG A 102 3.70 9.83 -11.45
CA ARG A 102 4.57 8.66 -11.53
C ARG A 102 6.04 9.08 -11.60
N VAL A 103 6.92 8.34 -10.95
CA VAL A 103 8.36 8.70 -10.85
C VAL A 103 9.03 8.78 -12.21
N TRP A 104 8.66 7.93 -13.17
CA TRP A 104 9.21 8.01 -14.54
C TRP A 104 8.67 9.18 -15.39
N GLU A 105 7.71 9.95 -14.89
CA GLU A 105 7.21 11.18 -15.51
C GLU A 105 7.91 12.44 -14.99
N GLN A 106 8.89 12.26 -14.07
CA GLN A 106 9.57 13.33 -13.36
C GLN A 106 11.08 13.18 -13.50
N ASP A 107 11.81 14.28 -13.50
CA ASP A 107 13.23 14.29 -13.19
C ASP A 107 13.48 14.28 -11.67
N ALA A 108 14.75 14.19 -11.26
CA ALA A 108 15.11 14.12 -9.84
C ALA A 108 14.75 15.39 -9.05
N GLY A 109 14.79 16.56 -9.69
CA GLY A 109 14.40 17.84 -9.08
C GLY A 109 12.91 17.91 -8.81
N ALA A 110 12.10 17.68 -9.84
CA ALA A 110 10.64 17.66 -9.73
C ALA A 110 10.16 16.59 -8.75
N PHE A 111 10.79 15.41 -8.74
CA PHE A 111 10.48 14.37 -7.78
C PHE A 111 10.82 14.78 -6.33
N ARG A 112 11.97 15.44 -6.12
CA ARG A 112 12.36 15.99 -4.81
C ARG A 112 11.30 16.98 -4.31
N ASP A 113 10.90 17.92 -5.15
CA ASP A 113 9.89 18.93 -4.79
C ASP A 113 8.56 18.28 -4.41
N ASP A 114 8.08 17.27 -5.17
CA ASP A 114 6.85 16.55 -4.90
C ASP A 114 6.90 15.80 -3.55
N VAL A 115 7.99 15.06 -3.28
CA VAL A 115 8.08 14.25 -2.05
C VAL A 115 8.34 15.09 -0.80
N VAL A 116 9.08 16.20 -0.91
CA VAL A 116 9.30 17.14 0.20
C VAL A 116 8.01 17.88 0.52
N LEU A 117 7.31 18.39 -0.50
CA LEU A 117 6.01 19.06 -0.33
C LEU A 117 5.00 18.13 0.35
N SER A 118 4.84 16.91 -0.18
CA SER A 118 3.94 15.92 0.38
C SER A 118 4.25 15.61 1.84
N LYS A 119 5.53 15.34 2.16
CA LYS A 119 5.98 15.07 3.53
C LYS A 119 5.65 16.22 4.47
N THR A 120 5.99 17.45 4.09
CA THR A 120 5.74 18.67 4.89
C THR A 120 4.25 18.83 5.21
N ILE A 121 3.37 18.71 4.20
CA ILE A 121 1.92 18.83 4.37
C ILE A 121 1.40 17.74 5.31
N LEU A 122 1.79 16.51 5.10
CA LEU A 122 1.33 15.38 5.90
C LEU A 122 1.77 15.50 7.37
N GLU A 123 3.02 15.89 7.63
CA GLU A 123 3.55 16.12 8.98
C GLU A 123 2.83 17.26 9.69
N GLN A 124 2.66 18.40 9.02
CA GLN A 124 1.96 19.56 9.57
C GLN A 124 0.50 19.28 9.93
N LEU A 125 -0.21 18.53 9.08
CA LEU A 125 -1.64 18.27 9.26
C LEU A 125 -1.92 17.11 10.21
N SER A 126 -1.06 16.08 10.25
CA SER A 126 -1.24 14.89 11.10
C SER A 126 -0.62 15.04 12.49
N GLY A 127 0.40 15.89 12.65
CA GLY A 127 1.23 15.97 13.85
C GLY A 127 2.14 14.75 14.05
N GLN A 128 2.29 13.88 13.03
CA GLN A 128 3.16 12.70 13.06
C GLN A 128 4.37 12.88 12.12
N ALA A 129 5.51 12.29 12.46
CA ALA A 129 6.63 12.16 11.54
C ALA A 129 6.27 11.16 10.40
N VAL A 130 6.52 11.55 9.15
CA VAL A 130 6.27 10.73 7.97
C VAL A 130 7.55 9.99 7.58
N ALA A 131 7.62 8.70 7.93
CA ALA A 131 8.79 7.85 7.69
C ALA A 131 8.73 7.09 6.36
N GLY A 132 7.54 6.78 5.86
CA GLY A 132 7.30 5.91 4.71
C GLY A 132 6.89 6.64 3.45
N TYR A 133 7.30 6.09 2.31
CA TYR A 133 6.88 6.53 0.98
C TYR A 133 6.41 5.35 0.13
N ARG A 134 5.38 5.57 -0.69
CA ARG A 134 4.98 4.66 -1.78
C ARG A 134 4.80 5.44 -3.07
N ALA A 135 5.49 5.02 -4.13
CA ALA A 135 5.35 5.66 -5.43
C ALA A 135 3.98 5.38 -6.05
N PRO A 136 3.29 6.40 -6.57
CA PRO A 136 2.08 6.21 -7.36
C PRO A 136 2.27 5.15 -8.44
N SER A 137 1.31 4.20 -8.52
CA SER A 137 1.34 3.08 -9.47
C SER A 137 2.59 2.21 -9.41
N PHE A 138 3.28 2.11 -8.26
CA PHE A 138 4.53 1.36 -8.12
C PHE A 138 5.56 1.74 -9.19
N SER A 139 5.72 3.04 -9.42
CA SER A 139 6.46 3.61 -10.54
C SER A 139 7.97 3.69 -10.34
N ILE A 140 8.52 3.06 -9.29
CA ILE A 140 9.96 2.86 -9.15
C ILE A 140 10.33 1.49 -9.73
N GLY A 141 11.34 1.48 -10.61
CA GLY A 141 11.87 0.29 -11.25
C GLY A 141 13.36 0.44 -11.60
N ALA A 142 13.92 -0.48 -12.37
CA ALA A 142 15.34 -0.50 -12.68
C ALA A 142 15.87 0.78 -13.35
N ALA A 143 15.05 1.50 -14.09
CA ALA A 143 15.45 2.71 -14.82
C ALA A 143 15.54 3.97 -13.93
N ASN A 144 14.93 3.98 -12.75
CA ASN A 144 14.84 5.16 -11.90
C ASN A 144 15.14 4.89 -10.42
N LEU A 145 16.09 4.00 -10.14
CA LEU A 145 16.56 3.70 -8.78
C LEU A 145 17.19 4.93 -8.08
N TRP A 146 17.52 5.98 -8.82
CA TRP A 146 17.93 7.29 -8.27
C TRP A 146 16.87 7.88 -7.31
N ALA A 147 15.61 7.49 -7.47
CA ALA A 147 14.53 7.94 -6.59
C ALA A 147 14.76 7.56 -5.11
N PHE A 148 15.46 6.46 -4.84
CA PHE A 148 15.80 6.06 -3.47
C PHE A 148 16.79 7.02 -2.80
N ASP A 149 17.72 7.59 -3.57
CA ASP A 149 18.67 8.59 -3.06
C ASP A 149 17.93 9.87 -2.68
N VAL A 150 17.03 10.34 -3.56
CA VAL A 150 16.19 11.52 -3.31
C VAL A 150 15.29 11.33 -2.09
N LEU A 151 14.65 10.16 -1.94
CA LEU A 151 13.82 9.85 -0.77
C LEU A 151 14.62 9.84 0.52
N LEU A 152 15.83 9.26 0.51
CA LEU A 152 16.72 9.24 1.67
C LEU A 152 17.12 10.66 2.07
N GLU A 153 17.52 11.50 1.11
CA GLU A 153 17.87 12.90 1.32
C GLU A 153 16.68 13.74 1.83
N ALA A 154 15.46 13.41 1.40
CA ALA A 154 14.23 14.02 1.90
C ALA A 154 13.82 13.52 3.30
N GLY A 155 14.61 12.62 3.91
CA GLY A 155 14.42 12.14 5.28
C GLY A 155 13.37 11.05 5.43
N TYR A 156 13.03 10.33 4.36
CA TYR A 156 12.26 9.08 4.47
C TYR A 156 13.15 7.96 5.02
N ARG A 157 12.55 7.02 5.72
CA ARG A 157 13.25 5.88 6.34
C ARG A 157 13.00 4.57 5.58
N TYR A 158 11.88 4.46 4.87
CA TYR A 158 11.57 3.32 4.02
C TYR A 158 10.72 3.73 2.81
N SER A 159 10.76 2.90 1.80
CA SER A 159 9.87 2.92 0.64
C SER A 159 9.13 1.58 0.52
N SER A 160 7.96 1.57 -0.10
CA SER A 160 7.22 0.38 -0.51
C SER A 160 6.69 0.57 -1.91
N SER A 161 7.60 0.76 -2.86
CA SER A 161 7.32 1.24 -4.22
C SER A 161 7.59 0.23 -5.32
N ILE A 162 8.26 -0.90 -4.99
CA ILE A 162 8.57 -1.94 -5.97
C ILE A 162 7.59 -3.10 -5.83
N TYR A 163 7.06 -3.55 -6.97
CA TYR A 163 6.30 -4.79 -7.06
C TYR A 163 7.10 -5.81 -7.87
N PRO A 164 7.60 -6.90 -7.26
CA PRO A 164 8.46 -7.87 -7.93
C PRO A 164 7.71 -8.81 -8.89
N ILE A 165 6.99 -8.26 -9.84
CA ILE A 165 6.19 -9.00 -10.83
C ILE A 165 6.42 -8.44 -12.24
N ARG A 166 6.06 -9.22 -13.26
CA ARG A 166 5.89 -8.71 -14.62
C ARG A 166 4.46 -8.22 -14.79
N HIS A 167 4.29 -6.93 -15.05
CA HIS A 167 3.01 -6.30 -15.32
C HIS A 167 3.11 -5.34 -16.51
N ASP A 168 1.99 -5.06 -17.21
CA ASP A 168 1.98 -4.22 -18.41
C ASP A 168 2.15 -2.71 -18.12
N HIS A 169 2.00 -2.28 -16.87
CA HIS A 169 2.10 -0.87 -16.47
C HIS A 169 3.15 -0.57 -15.40
N TYR A 170 3.69 -1.59 -14.71
CA TYR A 170 4.66 -1.43 -13.63
C TYR A 170 5.35 -2.75 -13.33
N GLY A 171 6.25 -2.75 -12.35
CA GLY A 171 6.86 -3.96 -11.81
C GLY A 171 8.34 -4.08 -12.16
N MET A 172 9.04 -4.77 -11.27
CA MET A 172 10.46 -5.09 -11.37
C MET A 172 10.64 -6.58 -11.01
N PRO A 173 10.40 -7.50 -11.96
CA PRO A 173 10.35 -8.95 -11.68
C PRO A 173 11.62 -9.52 -11.08
N GLU A 174 12.76 -8.88 -11.33
CA GLU A 174 14.09 -9.31 -10.84
C GLU A 174 14.39 -8.79 -9.43
N ALA A 175 13.56 -7.88 -8.88
CA ALA A 175 13.76 -7.37 -7.53
C ALA A 175 13.60 -8.49 -6.48
N PRO A 176 14.32 -8.39 -5.35
CA PRO A 176 14.06 -9.21 -4.17
C PRO A 176 12.58 -9.13 -3.74
N ARG A 177 12.07 -10.23 -3.20
CA ARG A 177 10.67 -10.34 -2.76
C ARG A 177 10.42 -9.73 -1.38
N PHE A 178 11.47 -9.53 -0.60
CA PHE A 178 11.42 -9.08 0.78
C PHE A 178 12.33 -7.87 0.99
N ALA A 179 12.33 -7.31 2.19
CA ALA A 179 13.07 -6.12 2.56
C ALA A 179 14.53 -6.14 2.08
N TRP A 180 14.95 -5.08 1.44
CA TRP A 180 16.30 -4.93 0.91
C TRP A 180 16.66 -3.45 0.71
N ARG A 181 17.93 -3.15 0.40
CA ARG A 181 18.41 -1.79 0.14
C ARG A 181 18.90 -1.68 -1.31
N PRO A 182 18.11 -1.07 -2.22
CA PRO A 182 18.45 -0.97 -3.66
C PRO A 182 19.76 -0.26 -3.96
N ARG A 183 20.19 0.63 -3.07
CA ARG A 183 21.44 1.42 -3.19
C ARG A 183 22.56 0.91 -2.28
N GLY A 184 22.44 -0.30 -1.75
CA GLY A 184 23.45 -0.91 -0.88
C GLY A 184 23.34 -0.46 0.58
N ALA A 185 24.35 -0.83 1.38
CA ALA A 185 24.39 -0.50 2.81
C ALA A 185 24.31 1.00 3.04
N GLY A 186 23.47 1.43 3.99
CA GLY A 186 23.21 2.86 4.26
C GLY A 186 22.16 3.50 3.35
N GLY A 187 21.77 2.84 2.25
CA GLY A 187 20.67 3.30 1.39
C GLY A 187 19.30 3.11 2.03
N LEU A 188 18.26 3.70 1.42
CA LEU A 188 16.89 3.59 1.88
C LEU A 188 16.40 2.13 1.87
N LEU A 189 15.64 1.73 2.89
CA LEU A 189 15.01 0.41 2.96
C LEU A 189 13.84 0.34 1.98
N GLU A 190 13.83 -0.65 1.07
CA GLU A 190 12.67 -0.97 0.23
C GLU A 190 11.94 -2.19 0.79
N LEU A 191 10.63 -2.07 0.86
CA LEU A 191 9.68 -3.06 1.36
C LEU A 191 8.71 -3.46 0.24
N PRO A 192 9.08 -4.43 -0.62
CA PRO A 192 8.31 -4.76 -1.81
C PRO A 192 6.93 -5.35 -1.49
N ILE A 193 5.96 -5.10 -2.38
CA ILE A 193 4.64 -5.71 -2.28
C ILE A 193 4.73 -7.23 -2.38
N SER A 194 3.96 -7.89 -1.54
CA SER A 194 4.02 -9.34 -1.35
C SER A 194 3.75 -10.15 -2.61
N THR A 195 4.63 -11.09 -2.85
CA THR A 195 4.54 -12.08 -3.92
C THR A 195 4.85 -13.48 -3.40
N VAL A 196 4.37 -14.50 -4.10
CA VAL A 196 4.73 -15.90 -3.87
C VAL A 196 5.52 -16.42 -5.06
N ARG A 197 6.64 -17.11 -4.82
CA ARG A 197 7.42 -17.75 -5.87
C ARG A 197 6.77 -19.06 -6.31
N LEU A 198 6.45 -19.18 -7.59
CA LEU A 198 6.02 -20.42 -8.24
C LEU A 198 6.96 -20.71 -9.42
N GLY A 199 7.82 -21.69 -9.26
CA GLY A 199 8.88 -21.96 -10.22
C GLY A 199 9.77 -20.74 -10.41
N ARG A 200 9.83 -20.23 -11.65
CA ARG A 200 10.65 -19.06 -12.01
C ARG A 200 9.89 -17.73 -11.97
N ARG A 201 8.62 -17.72 -11.58
CA ARG A 201 7.78 -16.52 -11.60
C ARG A 201 7.31 -16.12 -10.21
N ASN A 202 7.19 -14.82 -9.98
CA ASN A 202 6.55 -14.27 -8.82
C ASN A 202 5.05 -14.04 -9.14
N ILE A 203 4.19 -14.55 -8.26
CA ILE A 203 2.72 -14.41 -8.36
C ILE A 203 2.28 -13.37 -7.34
N PRO A 204 1.45 -12.37 -7.73
CA PRO A 204 0.92 -11.37 -6.83
C PRO A 204 0.14 -11.99 -5.66
N ALA A 205 0.44 -11.53 -4.44
CA ALA A 205 -0.22 -12.01 -3.21
C ALA A 205 -0.75 -10.87 -2.33
N GLY A 206 -0.32 -9.62 -2.56
CA GLY A 206 -0.55 -8.51 -1.66
C GLY A 206 -1.38 -7.34 -2.20
N GLY A 207 -2.10 -7.47 -3.31
CA GLY A 207 -2.78 -6.31 -3.92
C GLY A 207 -4.29 -6.45 -4.07
N GLY A 208 -5.03 -5.36 -3.80
CA GLY A 208 -6.50 -5.33 -3.87
C GLY A 208 -7.07 -5.76 -5.22
N GLY A 209 -6.46 -5.37 -6.33
CA GLY A 209 -6.90 -5.79 -7.66
C GLY A 209 -6.86 -7.31 -7.86
N TYR A 210 -5.75 -7.95 -7.49
CA TYR A 210 -5.63 -9.42 -7.53
C TYR A 210 -6.49 -10.09 -6.47
N PHE A 211 -6.64 -9.47 -5.30
CA PHE A 211 -7.52 -9.95 -4.25
C PHE A 211 -9.00 -9.95 -4.66
N ARG A 212 -9.42 -8.99 -5.48
CA ARG A 212 -10.77 -8.96 -6.07
C ARG A 212 -10.93 -9.98 -7.21
N LEU A 213 -9.87 -10.25 -7.96
CA LEU A 213 -9.87 -11.19 -9.08
C LEU A 213 -9.91 -12.65 -8.63
N LEU A 214 -9.03 -13.02 -7.70
CA LEU A 214 -8.85 -14.41 -7.26
C LEU A 214 -9.94 -14.84 -6.26
N PRO A 215 -10.28 -16.14 -6.18
CA PRO A 215 -11.05 -16.67 -5.07
C PRO A 215 -10.35 -16.35 -3.72
N TYR A 216 -11.12 -15.99 -2.70
CA TYR A 216 -10.58 -15.66 -1.38
C TYR A 216 -9.67 -16.75 -0.80
N ALA A 217 -10.08 -18.02 -0.92
CA ALA A 217 -9.30 -19.16 -0.44
C ALA A 217 -7.88 -19.20 -1.02
N LEU A 218 -7.73 -18.85 -2.32
CA LEU A 218 -6.42 -18.77 -2.95
C LEU A 218 -5.59 -17.59 -2.43
N SER A 219 -6.17 -16.40 -2.30
CA SER A 219 -5.48 -15.25 -1.73
C SER A 219 -5.00 -15.50 -0.30
N ARG A 220 -5.85 -16.14 0.51
CA ARG A 220 -5.50 -16.59 1.87
C ARG A 220 -4.34 -17.58 1.86
N GLN A 221 -4.36 -18.56 0.95
CA GLN A 221 -3.30 -19.56 0.84
C GLN A 221 -1.96 -18.94 0.41
N LEU A 222 -1.99 -17.97 -0.51
CA LEU A 222 -0.79 -17.25 -0.94
C LEU A 222 -0.16 -16.49 0.24
N LEU A 223 -0.95 -15.77 1.04
CA LEU A 223 -0.43 -15.04 2.20
C LEU A 223 0.07 -16.00 3.30
N ARG A 224 -0.64 -17.10 3.56
CA ARG A 224 -0.16 -18.16 4.47
C ARG A 224 1.17 -18.74 4.04
N ARG A 225 1.39 -18.91 2.73
CA ARG A 225 2.66 -19.42 2.21
C ARG A 225 3.81 -18.46 2.52
N ILE A 226 3.61 -17.15 2.39
CA ILE A 226 4.61 -16.13 2.79
C ILE A 226 4.95 -16.27 4.26
N ASN A 227 3.94 -16.35 5.14
CA ASN A 227 4.18 -16.45 6.57
C ASN A 227 4.81 -17.79 6.97
N ALA A 228 4.26 -18.92 6.51
CA ALA A 228 4.66 -20.25 6.99
C ALA A 228 5.88 -20.83 6.26
N HIS A 229 6.03 -20.55 4.96
CA HIS A 229 7.11 -21.14 4.17
C HIS A 229 8.30 -20.18 4.00
N ASP A 230 8.04 -18.90 3.72
CA ASP A 230 9.11 -17.92 3.57
C ASP A 230 9.55 -17.35 4.94
N GLY A 231 8.76 -17.52 6.02
CA GLY A 231 9.04 -16.99 7.34
C GLY A 231 9.02 -15.45 7.40
N GLN A 232 8.24 -14.80 6.53
CA GLN A 232 8.25 -13.37 6.34
C GLN A 232 6.89 -12.74 6.62
N ALA A 233 6.89 -11.49 7.08
CA ALA A 233 5.69 -10.65 7.12
C ALA A 233 5.24 -10.32 5.69
N GLY A 234 3.95 -10.49 5.41
CA GLY A 234 3.35 -10.06 4.15
C GLY A 234 2.98 -8.58 4.20
N ILE A 235 3.00 -7.92 3.04
CA ILE A 235 2.51 -6.55 2.84
C ILE A 235 1.29 -6.63 1.92
N PHE A 236 0.13 -6.22 2.43
CA PHE A 236 -1.10 -6.17 1.68
C PHE A 236 -1.53 -4.71 1.49
N TYR A 237 -1.94 -4.34 0.25
CA TYR A 237 -2.44 -3.01 -0.03
C TYR A 237 -3.79 -3.04 -0.73
N PHE A 238 -4.58 -2.01 -0.51
CA PHE A 238 -5.80 -1.72 -1.26
C PHE A 238 -6.10 -0.22 -1.22
N HIS A 239 -7.08 0.20 -2.02
CA HIS A 239 -7.49 1.59 -2.12
C HIS A 239 -8.89 1.81 -1.54
N PRO A 240 -9.21 2.98 -0.99
CA PRO A 240 -10.55 3.29 -0.47
C PRO A 240 -11.66 3.12 -1.50
N TRP A 241 -11.43 3.49 -2.76
CA TRP A 241 -12.40 3.34 -3.84
C TRP A 241 -12.76 1.86 -4.14
N GLU A 242 -11.94 0.91 -3.73
CA GLU A 242 -12.25 -0.52 -3.91
C GLU A 242 -13.42 -1.01 -3.03
N LEU A 243 -13.79 -0.23 -2.00
CA LEU A 243 -14.97 -0.49 -1.15
C LEU A 243 -16.23 0.24 -1.63
N ASP A 244 -16.17 0.92 -2.76
CA ASP A 244 -17.28 1.71 -3.27
C ASP A 244 -17.83 1.20 -4.61
N PRO A 245 -18.74 0.24 -4.60
CA PRO A 245 -19.39 -0.25 -5.82
C PRO A 245 -20.27 0.80 -6.52
N GLY A 246 -20.66 1.86 -5.79
CA GLY A 246 -21.47 2.99 -6.30
C GLY A 246 -20.67 4.15 -6.85
N GLN A 247 -19.34 4.03 -7.00
CA GLN A 247 -18.49 5.09 -7.55
C GLN A 247 -18.86 5.45 -8.98
N PRO A 248 -18.64 6.70 -9.43
CA PRO A 248 -18.88 7.12 -10.80
C PRO A 248 -18.14 6.26 -11.83
N ARG A 249 -18.78 6.09 -13.00
CA ARG A 249 -18.22 5.30 -14.12
C ARG A 249 -18.01 6.21 -15.33
N PRO A 250 -16.80 6.81 -15.49
CA PRO A 250 -16.51 7.66 -16.63
C PRO A 250 -16.76 6.92 -17.95
N PRO A 251 -17.39 7.58 -18.93
CA PRO A 251 -17.55 7.02 -20.28
C PRO A 251 -16.19 6.90 -20.98
N GLY A 252 -16.09 6.05 -22.01
CA GLY A 252 -14.88 5.95 -22.83
C GLY A 252 -13.76 5.07 -22.27
N LEU A 253 -13.93 4.44 -21.11
CA LEU A 253 -12.93 3.51 -20.57
C LEU A 253 -12.79 2.26 -21.44
N PRO A 254 -11.55 1.84 -21.80
CA PRO A 254 -11.30 0.57 -22.46
C PRO A 254 -11.87 -0.60 -21.65
N LEU A 255 -12.40 -1.62 -22.32
CA LEU A 255 -13.04 -2.77 -21.67
C LEU A 255 -12.14 -3.47 -20.64
N LYS A 256 -10.84 -3.62 -20.95
CA LYS A 256 -9.84 -4.21 -20.04
C LYS A 256 -9.70 -3.38 -18.76
N THR A 257 -9.59 -2.05 -18.88
CA THR A 257 -9.51 -1.12 -17.74
C THR A 257 -10.78 -1.16 -16.93
N ARG A 258 -11.94 -1.09 -17.59
CA ARG A 258 -13.25 -1.17 -16.95
C ARG A 258 -13.42 -2.48 -16.16
N PHE A 259 -13.07 -3.62 -16.76
CA PHE A 259 -13.11 -4.91 -16.09
C PHE A 259 -12.20 -4.92 -14.85
N ARG A 260 -10.92 -4.56 -14.98
CA ARG A 260 -9.95 -4.56 -13.87
C ARG A 260 -10.38 -3.66 -12.71
N HIS A 261 -10.93 -2.48 -13.02
CA HIS A 261 -11.28 -1.50 -12.01
C HIS A 261 -12.55 -1.90 -11.24
N TYR A 262 -13.62 -2.29 -11.94
CA TYR A 262 -14.94 -2.52 -11.32
C TYR A 262 -15.20 -3.96 -10.89
N LEU A 263 -14.29 -4.90 -11.21
CA LEU A 263 -14.48 -6.31 -10.87
C LEU A 263 -14.64 -6.50 -9.36
N ASN A 264 -15.75 -7.15 -8.97
CA ASN A 264 -16.02 -7.60 -7.59
C ASN A 264 -15.91 -6.51 -6.49
N LEU A 265 -16.12 -5.24 -6.80
CA LEU A 265 -16.16 -4.16 -5.79
C LEU A 265 -17.17 -4.46 -4.68
N GLY A 266 -18.38 -4.92 -5.02
CA GLY A 266 -19.40 -5.27 -4.03
C GLY A 266 -19.04 -6.43 -3.09
N ARG A 267 -17.94 -7.16 -3.38
CA ARG A 267 -17.46 -8.26 -2.54
C ARG A 267 -16.26 -7.85 -1.69
N MET A 268 -15.68 -6.67 -1.93
CA MET A 268 -14.40 -6.28 -1.33
C MET A 268 -14.52 -6.13 0.20
N GLN A 269 -15.57 -5.48 0.69
CA GLN A 269 -15.83 -5.31 2.13
C GLN A 269 -15.79 -6.66 2.88
N ALA A 270 -16.65 -7.59 2.48
CA ALA A 270 -16.74 -8.91 3.13
C ALA A 270 -15.43 -9.73 3.03
N ARG A 271 -14.66 -9.53 1.94
CA ARG A 271 -13.34 -10.17 1.80
C ARG A 271 -12.31 -9.57 2.74
N LEU A 272 -12.29 -8.25 2.93
CA LEU A 272 -11.41 -7.58 3.90
C LEU A 272 -11.76 -7.97 5.33
N GLU A 273 -13.03 -8.06 5.69
CA GLU A 273 -13.48 -8.54 7.00
C GLU A 273 -12.96 -9.95 7.31
N ARG A 274 -12.94 -10.82 6.30
CA ARG A 274 -12.38 -12.18 6.43
C ARG A 274 -10.85 -12.15 6.51
N LEU A 275 -10.19 -11.34 5.67
CA LEU A 275 -8.73 -11.22 5.65
C LEU A 275 -8.20 -10.71 6.99
N THR A 276 -8.85 -9.69 7.55
CA THR A 276 -8.48 -9.10 8.84
C THR A 276 -8.75 -10.02 10.03
N ALA A 277 -9.65 -11.00 9.87
CA ALA A 277 -9.89 -12.05 10.87
C ALA A 277 -8.92 -13.24 10.76
N ASP A 278 -8.46 -13.56 9.54
CA ASP A 278 -7.64 -14.75 9.27
C ASP A 278 -6.14 -14.57 9.58
N PHE A 279 -5.66 -13.32 9.74
CA PHE A 279 -4.26 -12.98 9.97
C PHE A 279 -4.10 -11.85 11.00
N ALA A 280 -2.91 -11.77 11.63
CA ALA A 280 -2.51 -10.65 12.45
C ALA A 280 -1.96 -9.51 11.56
N TRP A 281 -2.31 -8.26 11.88
CA TRP A 281 -1.97 -7.07 11.11
C TRP A 281 -1.50 -5.93 12.00
N ASP A 282 -0.53 -5.15 11.48
CA ASP A 282 -0.12 -3.87 12.08
C ASP A 282 0.43 -2.94 10.99
N ARG A 283 0.87 -1.75 11.38
CA ARG A 283 1.47 -0.72 10.53
C ARG A 283 2.91 -1.10 10.17
N MET A 284 3.36 -0.59 9.01
CA MET A 284 4.67 -0.94 8.44
C MET A 284 5.83 -0.51 9.33
N ASP A 285 5.79 0.69 9.90
CA ASP A 285 6.86 1.19 10.76
C ASP A 285 7.09 0.30 12.00
N ARG A 286 6.01 -0.20 12.62
CA ARG A 286 6.11 -1.10 13.78
C ARG A 286 6.66 -2.48 13.41
N ILE A 287 6.43 -2.94 12.20
CA ILE A 287 6.90 -4.26 11.74
C ILE A 287 8.34 -4.19 11.25
N PHE A 288 8.67 -3.17 10.42
CA PHE A 288 9.90 -3.16 9.64
C PHE A 288 10.94 -2.13 10.10
N LEU A 289 10.60 -1.13 10.94
CA LEU A 289 11.57 -0.15 11.48
C LEU A 289 12.04 -0.48 12.89
N LYS A 290 11.89 -1.73 13.34
CA LYS A 290 12.54 -2.22 14.57
C LYS A 290 14.05 -2.29 14.36
N ALA A 291 14.81 -2.33 15.46
CA ALA A 291 16.29 -2.28 15.45
C ALA A 291 16.96 -3.31 14.50
N ASP A 292 16.28 -4.43 14.18
CA ASP A 292 16.81 -5.49 13.33
C ASP A 292 16.83 -5.15 11.83
N TYR A 293 16.17 -4.07 11.39
CA TYR A 293 16.15 -3.58 10.00
C TYR A 293 16.81 -2.20 9.85
N ALA A 294 17.31 -1.62 10.95
CA ALA A 294 17.94 -0.29 10.97
C ALA A 294 19.39 -0.34 10.49
#